data_50216891fa298d84b07df9808a414d19
#
_entry.id   50216891fa298d84b07df9808a414d19
#
_cell.length_a   1.000
_cell.length_b   1.000
_cell.length_c   1.000
_cell.angle_alpha   90.00
_cell.angle_beta   90.00
_cell.angle_gamma   90.00
#
_symmetry.space_group_name_H-M   'P 1'
#
loop_
_entity.id
_entity.type
_entity.pdbx_description
1 polymer ?
#
loop_
_entity_poly.entity_id
_entity_poly.type
_entity_poly.pdbx_seq_one_letter_code
_entity_poly.pdbx_strand_id
1 'polypeptide(L)'
;MTVYNINLGIGWASSGVEYAQAYRAKIFREMGQEAKFVFMDLILGDNIEHMTSKIGFSDDEIIWLHNYFTDIKIAPSTISLAEIETILPANPERKEVAGRLIRYHYPQDDMVVACNLRAMDEDAVETVSYFVNDKLLRKDFYSYTRYCSEYSAPKDNQAKVYQRRFYNEDGSTAYDMIVGDNNQDIYRFPDQVLYGKQEFLRYFFKR
;
A
#
# COMPACT_ATOMS: atom_id res chain seq x y z
N MET A 1 10.12 5.08 28.28
CA MET A 1 9.36 3.82 28.04
C MET A 1 8.36 4.12 26.94
N THR A 2 8.37 3.36 25.84
CA THR A 2 7.46 3.56 24.70
C THR A 2 6.14 2.83 24.94
N VAL A 3 5.01 3.48 24.72
CA VAL A 3 3.67 2.89 24.80
C VAL A 3 3.22 2.44 23.42
N TYR A 4 2.84 1.18 23.25
CA TYR A 4 2.32 0.66 22.00
C TYR A 4 0.81 0.51 22.06
N ASN A 5 0.10 1.14 21.12
CA ASN A 5 -1.35 1.04 20.94
C ASN A 5 -1.63 0.19 19.71
N ILE A 6 -2.26 -0.97 19.89
CA ILE A 6 -2.51 -1.91 18.80
C ILE A 6 -3.92 -1.70 18.28
N ASN A 7 -4.04 -1.45 16.97
CA ASN A 7 -5.28 -1.24 16.25
C ASN A 7 -5.43 -2.28 15.13
N LEU A 8 -6.66 -2.68 14.82
CA LEU A 8 -6.91 -3.56 13.68
C LEU A 8 -6.62 -2.82 12.37
N GLY A 9 -7.32 -1.74 12.12
CA GLY A 9 -7.18 -0.97 10.89
C GLY A 9 -7.57 0.49 11.07
N ILE A 10 -7.56 1.21 9.97
CA ILE A 10 -8.07 2.57 9.83
C ILE A 10 -8.87 2.64 8.53
N GLY A 11 -10.00 3.31 8.52
CA GLY A 11 -10.87 3.42 7.36
C GLY A 11 -11.04 4.84 6.83
N TRP A 12 -11.58 4.98 5.64
CA TRP A 12 -11.93 6.24 5.01
C TRP A 12 -12.90 7.10 5.83
N ALA A 13 -13.92 6.46 6.41
CA ALA A 13 -14.84 7.08 7.35
C ALA A 13 -14.32 6.78 8.75
N SER A 14 -13.48 7.66 9.27
CA SER A 14 -12.94 7.53 10.61
C SER A 14 -14.08 7.42 11.63
N SER A 15 -14.08 6.35 12.39
CA SER A 15 -15.06 6.10 13.46
C SER A 15 -14.62 6.78 14.76
N GLY A 16 -15.49 6.77 15.76
CA GLY A 16 -15.15 7.27 17.08
C GLY A 16 -13.92 6.59 17.70
N VAL A 17 -13.60 5.37 17.27
CA VAL A 17 -12.42 4.62 17.75
C VAL A 17 -11.13 5.26 17.24
N GLU A 18 -11.04 5.54 15.92
CA GLU A 18 -9.85 6.17 15.33
C GLU A 18 -9.62 7.59 15.89
N TYR A 19 -10.69 8.37 16.05
CA TYR A 19 -10.60 9.69 16.69
C TYR A 19 -10.14 9.60 18.16
N ALA A 20 -10.62 8.59 18.91
CA ALA A 20 -10.16 8.37 20.29
C ALA A 20 -8.68 8.00 20.34
N GLN A 21 -8.16 7.23 19.38
CA GLN A 21 -6.75 6.91 19.28
C GLN A 21 -5.90 8.16 18.91
N ALA A 22 -6.35 8.96 17.95
CA ALA A 22 -5.68 10.21 17.59
C ALA A 22 -5.67 11.22 18.76
N TYR A 23 -6.76 11.32 19.51
CA TYR A 23 -6.80 12.13 20.72
C TYR A 23 -5.82 11.61 21.80
N ARG A 24 -5.70 10.30 21.96
CA ARG A 24 -4.70 9.68 22.84
C ARG A 24 -3.27 10.00 22.40
N ALA A 25 -2.98 9.95 21.09
CA ALA A 25 -1.69 10.37 20.56
C ALA A 25 -1.34 11.82 20.94
N LYS A 26 -2.30 12.73 20.79
CA LYS A 26 -2.14 14.12 21.22
C LYS A 26 -1.81 14.23 22.71
N ILE A 27 -2.53 13.54 23.57
CA ILE A 27 -2.27 13.56 25.03
C ILE A 27 -0.86 13.02 25.33
N PHE A 28 -0.42 11.92 24.72
CA PHE A 28 0.92 11.39 24.94
C PHE A 28 2.00 12.39 24.53
N ARG A 29 1.83 13.11 23.39
CA ARG A 29 2.73 14.17 22.97
C ARG A 29 2.79 15.32 24.00
N GLU A 30 1.64 15.78 24.49
CA GLU A 30 1.55 16.84 25.51
C GLU A 30 2.22 16.45 26.84
N MET A 31 2.19 15.15 27.18
CA MET A 31 2.84 14.59 28.36
C MET A 31 4.33 14.27 28.16
N GLY A 32 4.87 14.43 26.97
CA GLY A 32 6.23 14.01 26.63
C GLY A 32 6.43 12.49 26.68
N GLN A 33 5.34 11.71 26.61
CA GLN A 33 5.37 10.25 26.60
C GLN A 33 5.46 9.74 25.17
N GLU A 34 6.53 9.01 24.86
CA GLU A 34 6.66 8.34 23.58
C GLU A 34 5.57 7.27 23.42
N ALA A 35 4.86 7.32 22.29
CA ALA A 35 3.83 6.33 21.95
C ALA A 35 3.90 5.95 20.45
N LYS A 36 3.57 4.70 20.15
CA LYS A 36 3.44 4.17 18.79
C LYS A 36 2.06 3.56 18.61
N PHE A 37 1.51 3.73 17.40
CA PHE A 37 0.19 3.23 17.01
C PHE A 37 0.38 2.21 15.89
N VAL A 38 0.14 0.95 16.22
CA VAL A 38 0.31 -0.19 15.31
C VAL A 38 -1.00 -0.46 14.59
N PHE A 39 -0.99 -0.46 13.26
CA PHE A 39 -2.11 -0.86 12.40
C PHE A 39 -1.82 -2.20 11.75
N MET A 40 -2.68 -3.20 12.02
CA MET A 40 -2.42 -4.60 11.66
C MET A 40 -3.09 -5.05 10.36
N ASP A 41 -4.10 -4.33 9.88
CA ASP A 41 -4.79 -4.71 8.66
C ASP A 41 -4.06 -4.26 7.40
N LEU A 42 -4.25 -5.02 6.33
CA LEU A 42 -3.74 -4.66 5.02
C LEU A 42 -4.57 -3.50 4.44
N ILE A 43 -3.92 -2.37 4.25
CA ILE A 43 -4.53 -1.15 3.76
C ILE A 43 -3.88 -0.80 2.42
N LEU A 44 -4.57 -1.07 1.32
CA LEU A 44 -4.11 -0.77 -0.04
C LEU A 44 -5.09 0.14 -0.81
N GLY A 45 -6.19 0.54 -0.19
CA GLY A 45 -7.19 1.43 -0.81
C GLY A 45 -6.77 2.90 -0.85
N ASP A 46 -5.83 3.29 0.02
CA ASP A 46 -5.22 4.61 0.10
C ASP A 46 -3.86 4.49 0.81
N ASN A 47 -3.01 5.52 0.71
CA ASN A 47 -1.80 5.60 1.51
C ASN A 47 -2.16 5.74 3.01
N ILE A 48 -1.59 4.88 3.85
CA ILE A 48 -1.86 4.92 5.29
C ILE A 48 -1.53 6.27 5.91
N GLU A 49 -0.46 6.94 5.44
CA GLU A 49 -0.11 8.30 5.88
C GLU A 49 -1.28 9.25 5.69
N HIS A 50 -1.90 9.26 4.51
CA HIS A 50 -3.04 10.13 4.23
C HIS A 50 -4.21 9.90 5.19
N MET A 51 -4.49 8.66 5.56
CA MET A 51 -5.57 8.34 6.51
C MET A 51 -5.22 8.74 7.94
N THR A 52 -3.96 8.54 8.36
CA THR A 52 -3.51 8.81 9.73
C THR A 52 -3.28 10.30 9.98
N SER A 53 -2.63 11.02 9.04
CA SER A 53 -2.39 12.45 9.14
C SER A 53 -3.68 13.27 9.19
N LYS A 54 -4.69 12.86 8.41
CA LYS A 54 -6.01 13.50 8.36
C LYS A 54 -6.72 13.56 9.73
N ILE A 55 -6.48 12.58 10.59
CA ILE A 55 -7.08 12.56 11.94
C ILE A 55 -6.13 12.99 13.05
N GLY A 56 -4.88 13.37 12.71
CA GLY A 56 -3.95 14.05 13.59
C GLY A 56 -2.85 13.20 14.21
N PHE A 57 -2.51 12.06 13.62
CA PHE A 57 -1.27 11.35 13.95
C PHE A 57 -0.07 12.01 13.26
N SER A 58 1.11 11.84 13.84
CA SER A 58 2.40 12.09 13.19
C SER A 58 2.93 10.81 12.58
N ASP A 59 3.63 10.90 11.44
CA ASP A 59 4.10 9.73 10.68
C ASP A 59 5.03 8.83 11.50
N ASP A 60 5.87 9.44 12.33
CA ASP A 60 6.79 8.74 13.23
C ASP A 60 6.10 7.99 14.38
N GLU A 61 4.81 8.28 14.65
CA GLU A 61 4.00 7.55 15.63
C GLU A 61 3.39 6.26 15.05
N ILE A 62 3.37 6.12 13.72
CA ILE A 62 2.67 5.04 13.03
C ILE A 62 3.60 3.87 12.75
N ILE A 63 3.12 2.67 13.06
CA ILE A 63 3.68 1.41 12.61
C ILE A 63 2.60 0.68 11.83
N TRP A 64 2.79 0.53 10.53
CA TRP A 64 1.94 -0.34 9.72
C TRP A 64 2.59 -1.71 9.58
N LEU A 65 1.88 -2.76 10.03
CA LEU A 65 2.40 -4.13 10.08
C LEU A 65 3.02 -4.59 8.75
N HIS A 66 2.35 -4.28 7.63
CA HIS A 66 2.80 -4.71 6.32
C HIS A 66 4.05 -3.97 5.81
N ASN A 67 4.26 -2.74 6.28
CA ASN A 67 5.45 -1.94 5.95
C ASN A 67 6.61 -2.14 6.93
N TYR A 68 6.34 -2.68 8.12
CA TYR A 68 7.33 -2.87 9.19
C TYR A 68 8.53 -3.73 8.76
N PHE A 69 8.32 -4.66 7.83
CA PHE A 69 9.36 -5.56 7.32
C PHE A 69 10.06 -5.05 6.06
N THR A 70 9.83 -3.80 5.70
CA THR A 70 10.51 -3.06 4.63
C THR A 70 11.33 -1.93 5.25
N ASP A 71 12.15 -1.24 4.47
CA ASP A 71 12.80 0.00 4.87
C ASP A 71 12.04 1.26 4.44
N ILE A 72 10.87 1.10 3.79
CA ILE A 72 10.00 2.19 3.34
C ILE A 72 9.32 2.85 4.55
N LYS A 73 9.40 4.18 4.61
CA LYS A 73 8.80 4.98 5.68
C LYS A 73 7.32 5.25 5.44
N ILE A 74 6.59 5.52 6.51
CA ILE A 74 5.28 6.14 6.41
C ILE A 74 5.51 7.59 5.98
N ALA A 75 5.01 7.95 4.80
CA ALA A 75 5.23 9.25 4.18
C ALA A 75 4.15 9.56 3.15
N PRO A 76 3.93 10.84 2.79
CA PRO A 76 3.00 11.24 1.75
C PRO A 76 3.31 10.61 0.38
N SER A 77 2.29 10.50 -0.47
CA SER A 77 2.46 10.12 -1.88
C SER A 77 3.03 11.31 -2.64
N THR A 78 4.25 11.17 -3.14
CA THR A 78 4.98 12.24 -3.84
C THR A 78 5.54 11.83 -5.20
N ILE A 79 5.48 10.55 -5.57
CA ILE A 79 5.95 10.12 -6.88
C ILE A 79 5.10 10.74 -7.98
N SER A 80 5.74 11.48 -8.89
CA SER A 80 5.05 12.21 -9.95
C SER A 80 4.66 11.31 -11.13
N LEU A 81 3.67 11.76 -11.91
CA LEU A 81 3.31 11.10 -13.16
C LEU A 81 4.50 11.04 -14.13
N ALA A 82 5.32 12.12 -14.19
CA ALA A 82 6.51 12.15 -15.03
C ALA A 82 7.53 11.08 -14.66
N GLU A 83 7.75 10.84 -13.37
CA GLU A 83 8.62 9.75 -12.90
C GLU A 83 8.04 8.38 -13.28
N ILE A 84 6.74 8.17 -13.11
CA ILE A 84 6.07 6.93 -13.53
C ILE A 84 6.21 6.73 -15.05
N GLU A 85 6.04 7.76 -15.87
CA GLU A 85 6.19 7.68 -17.33
C GLU A 85 7.57 7.18 -17.76
N THR A 86 8.62 7.42 -16.97
CA THR A 86 9.98 6.93 -17.29
C THR A 86 10.13 5.41 -17.18
N ILE A 87 9.27 4.76 -16.40
CA ILE A 87 9.31 3.31 -16.15
C ILE A 87 8.21 2.54 -16.88
N LEU A 88 7.27 3.25 -17.54
CA LEU A 88 6.27 2.62 -18.40
C LEU A 88 6.90 2.12 -19.70
N PRO A 89 6.27 1.13 -20.39
CA PRO A 89 6.67 0.76 -21.74
C PRO A 89 6.71 1.98 -22.67
N ALA A 90 7.74 2.03 -23.51
CA ALA A 90 7.91 3.16 -24.44
C ALA A 90 6.82 3.17 -25.53
N ASN A 91 6.56 4.36 -26.08
CA ASN A 91 5.73 4.58 -27.26
C ASN A 91 4.28 4.08 -27.15
N PRO A 92 3.49 4.57 -26.17
CA PRO A 92 2.06 4.33 -26.20
C PRO A 92 1.47 4.97 -27.48
N GLU A 93 0.56 4.26 -28.14
CA GLU A 93 -0.13 4.81 -29.31
C GLU A 93 -1.09 5.93 -28.92
N ARG A 94 -1.70 5.85 -27.75
CA ARG A 94 -2.64 6.86 -27.23
C ARG A 94 -2.48 7.07 -25.74
N LYS A 95 -2.50 8.34 -25.32
CA LYS A 95 -2.69 8.77 -23.93
C LYS A 95 -4.08 9.37 -23.78
N GLU A 96 -4.85 8.89 -22.83
CA GLU A 96 -6.19 9.36 -22.51
C GLU A 96 -6.22 9.88 -21.07
N VAL A 97 -6.78 11.07 -20.84
CA VAL A 97 -6.90 11.68 -19.51
C VAL A 97 -8.38 11.82 -19.18
N ALA A 98 -8.80 11.21 -18.09
CA ALA A 98 -10.18 11.24 -17.59
C ALA A 98 -10.19 11.55 -16.07
N GLY A 99 -10.19 12.84 -15.73
CA GLY A 99 -10.06 13.28 -14.35
C GLY A 99 -8.71 12.84 -13.76
N ARG A 100 -8.73 12.08 -12.67
CA ARG A 100 -7.53 11.52 -12.01
C ARG A 100 -6.94 10.29 -12.69
N LEU A 101 -7.62 9.76 -13.70
CA LEU A 101 -7.22 8.53 -14.37
C LEU A 101 -6.57 8.85 -15.71
N ILE A 102 -5.33 8.42 -15.87
CA ILE A 102 -4.56 8.54 -17.10
C ILE A 102 -4.32 7.15 -17.65
N ARG A 103 -4.72 6.90 -18.91
CA ARG A 103 -4.54 5.61 -19.58
C ARG A 103 -3.56 5.74 -20.73
N TYR A 104 -2.66 4.77 -20.81
CA TYR A 104 -1.70 4.60 -21.89
C TYR A 104 -2.06 3.31 -22.64
N HIS A 105 -2.31 3.41 -23.93
CA HIS A 105 -2.75 2.30 -24.77
C HIS A 105 -1.59 1.77 -25.62
N TYR A 106 -1.40 0.46 -25.57
CA TYR A 106 -0.39 -0.29 -26.33
C TYR A 106 -1.09 -1.41 -27.13
N PRO A 107 -1.72 -1.08 -28.30
CA PRO A 107 -2.57 -2.05 -29.01
C PRO A 107 -1.80 -3.26 -29.53
N GLN A 108 -0.50 -3.12 -29.84
CA GLN A 108 0.32 -4.23 -30.32
C GLN A 108 0.49 -5.34 -29.27
N ASP A 109 0.37 -5.00 -27.99
CA ASP A 109 0.50 -5.91 -26.86
C ASP A 109 -0.85 -6.20 -26.19
N ASP A 110 -1.96 -5.74 -26.77
CA ASP A 110 -3.30 -5.75 -26.16
C ASP A 110 -3.28 -5.21 -24.71
N MET A 111 -2.42 -4.21 -24.44
CA MET A 111 -2.14 -3.72 -23.10
C MET A 111 -2.66 -2.29 -22.91
N VAL A 112 -3.20 -2.06 -21.71
CA VAL A 112 -3.52 -0.73 -21.20
C VAL A 112 -2.85 -0.56 -19.83
N VAL A 113 -2.12 0.54 -19.65
CA VAL A 113 -1.61 0.95 -18.35
C VAL A 113 -2.42 2.13 -17.84
N ALA A 114 -2.95 2.03 -16.65
CA ALA A 114 -3.80 3.05 -16.05
C ALA A 114 -3.17 3.60 -14.77
N CYS A 115 -2.75 4.86 -14.79
CA CYS A 115 -2.25 5.60 -13.64
C CYS A 115 -3.39 6.34 -12.97
N ASN A 116 -3.55 6.18 -11.64
CA ASN A 116 -4.53 6.91 -10.86
C ASN A 116 -3.82 7.92 -9.97
N LEU A 117 -4.13 9.21 -10.18
CA LEU A 117 -3.60 10.30 -9.36
C LEU A 117 -4.34 10.41 -8.03
N ARG A 118 -3.66 10.90 -7.02
CA ARG A 118 -4.21 11.14 -5.68
C ARG A 118 -5.35 12.16 -5.71
N ALA A 119 -5.15 13.27 -6.39
CA ALA A 119 -6.16 14.30 -6.62
C ALA A 119 -6.09 14.84 -8.06
N MET A 120 -7.11 15.59 -8.49
CA MET A 120 -7.15 16.12 -9.86
C MET A 120 -6.14 17.23 -10.13
N ASP A 121 -5.74 17.93 -9.09
CA ASP A 121 -4.81 19.06 -9.08
C ASP A 121 -3.40 18.68 -8.57
N GLU A 122 -3.18 17.41 -8.26
CA GLU A 122 -1.90 16.88 -7.81
C GLU A 122 -1.29 15.97 -8.89
N ASP A 123 0.03 16.01 -9.03
CA ASP A 123 0.79 15.13 -9.94
C ASP A 123 1.20 13.80 -9.26
N ALA A 124 0.82 13.61 -8.01
CA ALA A 124 1.18 12.43 -7.24
C ALA A 124 0.37 11.21 -7.67
N VAL A 125 1.07 10.13 -8.07
CA VAL A 125 0.45 8.86 -8.48
C VAL A 125 0.28 7.96 -7.27
N GLU A 126 -0.94 7.45 -7.06
CA GLU A 126 -1.24 6.47 -6.01
C GLU A 126 -1.10 5.03 -6.50
N THR A 127 -1.64 4.77 -7.70
CA THR A 127 -1.63 3.41 -8.25
C THR A 127 -1.40 3.38 -9.75
N VAL A 128 -0.72 2.32 -10.20
CA VAL A 128 -0.57 1.98 -11.61
C VAL A 128 -1.10 0.58 -11.85
N SER A 129 -2.10 0.46 -12.72
CA SER A 129 -2.77 -0.80 -13.06
C SER A 129 -2.42 -1.24 -14.48
N TYR A 130 -2.07 -2.51 -14.64
CA TYR A 130 -1.68 -3.10 -15.92
C TYR A 130 -2.75 -4.11 -16.35
N PHE A 131 -3.36 -3.82 -17.48
CA PHE A 131 -4.37 -4.67 -18.10
C PHE A 131 -3.80 -5.28 -19.39
N VAL A 132 -4.05 -6.56 -19.61
CA VAL A 132 -3.75 -7.26 -20.86
C VAL A 132 -5.01 -8.00 -21.29
N ASN A 133 -5.45 -7.83 -22.54
CA ASN A 133 -6.73 -8.36 -23.02
C ASN A 133 -7.90 -7.99 -22.08
N ASP A 134 -7.97 -6.72 -21.65
CA ASP A 134 -8.95 -6.18 -20.70
C ASP A 134 -8.96 -6.87 -19.31
N LYS A 135 -7.94 -7.66 -19.01
CA LYS A 135 -7.79 -8.34 -17.71
C LYS A 135 -6.75 -7.64 -16.85
N LEU A 136 -7.10 -7.27 -15.61
CA LEU A 136 -6.14 -6.76 -14.65
C LEU A 136 -5.18 -7.87 -14.24
N LEU A 137 -3.89 -7.70 -14.54
CA LEU A 137 -2.85 -8.66 -14.18
C LEU A 137 -1.98 -8.17 -13.03
N ARG A 138 -1.76 -6.85 -12.93
CA ARG A 138 -0.91 -6.27 -11.89
C ARG A 138 -1.44 -4.89 -11.51
N LYS A 139 -1.33 -4.57 -10.22
CA LYS A 139 -1.56 -3.23 -9.69
C LYS A 139 -0.43 -2.86 -8.75
N ASP A 140 0.25 -1.77 -9.02
CA ASP A 140 1.31 -1.22 -8.18
C ASP A 140 0.76 -0.10 -7.31
N PHE A 141 1.25 -0.03 -6.08
CA PHE A 141 0.87 0.97 -5.08
C PHE A 141 2.08 1.81 -4.71
N TYR A 142 1.88 3.11 -4.66
CA TYR A 142 2.94 4.10 -4.48
C TYR A 142 2.67 5.02 -3.30
N SER A 143 3.75 5.40 -2.62
CA SER A 143 3.86 6.57 -1.76
C SER A 143 4.90 7.52 -2.38
N TYR A 144 6.05 7.74 -1.77
CA TYR A 144 7.19 8.38 -2.43
C TYR A 144 8.00 7.39 -3.28
N THR A 145 7.73 6.09 -3.12
CA THR A 145 8.25 4.99 -3.93
C THR A 145 7.20 3.89 -4.04
N ARG A 146 7.44 2.87 -4.87
CA ARG A 146 6.56 1.69 -4.95
C ARG A 146 6.75 0.80 -3.73
N TYR A 147 5.71 0.66 -2.90
CA TYR A 147 5.78 -0.17 -1.69
C TYR A 147 5.14 -1.55 -1.84
N CYS A 148 4.18 -1.73 -2.76
CA CYS A 148 3.49 -3.00 -2.96
C CYS A 148 3.07 -3.19 -4.41
N SER A 149 3.06 -4.44 -4.88
CA SER A 149 2.39 -4.86 -6.11
C SER A 149 1.42 -6.00 -5.82
N GLU A 150 0.19 -5.89 -6.34
CA GLU A 150 -0.76 -7.00 -6.41
C GLU A 150 -0.69 -7.66 -7.78
N TYR A 151 -0.64 -8.98 -7.80
CA TYR A 151 -0.72 -9.79 -9.01
C TYR A 151 -2.04 -10.55 -9.01
N SER A 152 -2.76 -10.45 -10.13
CA SER A 152 -4.09 -11.03 -10.30
C SER A 152 -4.13 -12.00 -11.46
N ALA A 153 -4.98 -13.01 -11.35
CA ALA A 153 -5.34 -13.90 -12.44
C ALA A 153 -6.85 -13.79 -12.71
N PRO A 154 -7.29 -13.92 -13.98
CA PRO A 154 -8.70 -13.96 -14.30
C PRO A 154 -9.34 -15.21 -13.70
N LYS A 155 -10.40 -15.03 -12.91
CA LYS A 155 -11.22 -16.11 -12.37
C LYS A 155 -12.67 -15.65 -12.34
N ASP A 156 -13.59 -16.42 -12.95
CA ASP A 156 -15.04 -16.14 -12.97
C ASP A 156 -15.38 -14.68 -13.37
N ASN A 157 -14.75 -14.20 -14.45
CA ASN A 157 -14.83 -12.82 -14.96
C ASN A 157 -14.38 -11.71 -13.97
N GLN A 158 -13.66 -12.07 -12.92
CA GLN A 158 -13.10 -11.12 -11.96
C GLN A 158 -11.57 -11.29 -11.90
N ALA A 159 -10.88 -10.22 -11.51
CA ALA A 159 -9.45 -10.29 -11.20
C ALA A 159 -9.30 -10.81 -9.77
N LYS A 160 -8.83 -12.06 -9.61
CA LYS A 160 -8.51 -12.64 -8.30
C LYS A 160 -7.04 -12.41 -7.98
N VAL A 161 -6.75 -11.67 -6.92
CA VAL A 161 -5.38 -11.50 -6.42
C VAL A 161 -4.87 -12.84 -5.88
N TYR A 162 -3.70 -13.27 -6.34
CA TYR A 162 -3.04 -14.49 -5.87
C TYR A 162 -1.72 -14.23 -5.16
N GLN A 163 -1.10 -13.04 -5.35
CA GLN A 163 0.16 -12.66 -4.73
C GLN A 163 0.21 -11.16 -4.50
N ARG A 164 0.82 -10.76 -3.39
CA ARG A 164 1.28 -9.41 -3.12
C ARG A 164 2.78 -9.43 -2.87
N ARG A 165 3.50 -8.47 -3.43
CA ARG A 165 4.92 -8.29 -3.21
C ARG A 165 5.18 -6.96 -2.55
N PHE A 166 5.88 -6.99 -1.44
CA PHE A 166 6.31 -5.80 -0.72
C PHE A 166 7.78 -5.52 -1.01
N TYR A 167 8.11 -4.25 -1.16
CA TYR A 167 9.42 -3.82 -1.62
C TYR A 167 10.16 -3.02 -0.56
N ASN A 168 11.48 -2.94 -0.71
CA ASN A 168 12.36 -1.96 -0.09
C ASN A 168 12.47 -0.70 -0.97
N GLU A 169 13.04 0.39 -0.44
CA GLU A 169 13.23 1.65 -1.16
C GLU A 169 14.03 1.48 -2.45
N ASP A 170 15.00 0.56 -2.47
CA ASP A 170 15.83 0.25 -3.64
C ASP A 170 15.09 -0.61 -4.70
N GLY A 171 13.82 -0.96 -4.46
CA GLY A 171 13.00 -1.80 -5.32
C GLY A 171 13.25 -3.31 -5.16
N SER A 172 14.16 -3.73 -4.27
CA SER A 172 14.33 -5.14 -3.94
C SER A 172 13.10 -5.69 -3.21
N THR A 173 12.87 -7.00 -3.31
CA THR A 173 11.74 -7.65 -2.64
C THR A 173 12.05 -7.82 -1.16
N ALA A 174 11.25 -7.21 -0.30
CA ALA A 174 11.30 -7.43 1.14
C ALA A 174 10.65 -8.77 1.52
N TYR A 175 9.44 -9.00 1.04
CA TYR A 175 8.75 -10.30 1.18
C TYR A 175 7.58 -10.42 0.20
N ASP A 176 7.13 -11.66 -0.03
CA ASP A 176 5.91 -11.98 -0.78
C ASP A 176 4.81 -12.47 0.17
N MET A 177 3.57 -12.07 -0.09
CA MET A 177 2.36 -12.61 0.50
C MET A 177 1.59 -13.37 -0.58
N ILE A 178 1.54 -14.68 -0.48
CA ILE A 178 0.72 -15.53 -1.34
C ILE A 178 -0.68 -15.58 -0.74
N VAL A 179 -1.66 -15.11 -1.50
CA VAL A 179 -3.05 -15.03 -1.05
C VAL A 179 -3.70 -16.41 -1.13
N GLY A 180 -4.02 -16.97 0.02
CA GLY A 180 -4.70 -18.25 0.14
C GLY A 180 -6.21 -18.12 0.24
N ASP A 181 -6.91 -19.25 0.09
CA ASP A 181 -8.33 -19.31 0.43
C ASP A 181 -8.53 -19.33 1.95
N ASN A 182 -9.65 -18.77 2.44
CA ASN A 182 -10.02 -18.77 3.88
C ASN A 182 -8.98 -18.12 4.81
N ASN A 183 -8.32 -17.03 4.39
CA ASN A 183 -7.27 -16.33 5.15
C ASN A 183 -6.05 -17.21 5.50
N GLN A 184 -5.77 -18.21 4.70
CA GLN A 184 -4.56 -19.05 4.81
C GLN A 184 -3.42 -18.48 3.95
N ASP A 185 -3.13 -17.20 4.11
CA ASP A 185 -2.05 -16.54 3.40
C ASP A 185 -0.69 -17.10 3.81
N ILE A 186 0.26 -17.12 2.87
CA ILE A 186 1.64 -17.54 3.13
C ILE A 186 2.54 -16.32 2.96
N TYR A 187 3.34 -16.00 3.96
CA TYR A 187 4.30 -14.91 3.95
C TYR A 187 5.70 -15.46 3.76
N ARG A 188 6.33 -15.15 2.63
CA ARG A 188 7.65 -15.64 2.25
C ARG A 188 8.66 -14.51 2.39
N PHE A 189 9.51 -14.62 3.40
CA PHE A 189 10.67 -13.78 3.63
C PHE A 189 11.93 -14.42 3.02
N PRO A 190 13.04 -13.69 2.85
CA PRO A 190 14.30 -14.27 2.37
C PRO A 190 14.82 -15.42 3.23
N ASP A 191 14.59 -15.38 4.53
CA ASP A 191 15.12 -16.31 5.54
C ASP A 191 14.10 -17.31 6.08
N GLN A 192 12.80 -17.10 5.83
CA GLN A 192 11.74 -17.96 6.36
C GLN A 192 10.41 -17.87 5.62
N VAL A 193 9.55 -18.84 5.89
CA VAL A 193 8.16 -18.88 5.42
C VAL A 193 7.23 -18.99 6.62
N LEU A 194 6.18 -18.16 6.67
CA LEU A 194 5.19 -18.13 7.73
C LEU A 194 3.82 -18.50 7.16
N TYR A 195 3.07 -19.30 7.89
CA TYR A 195 1.76 -19.80 7.46
C TYR A 195 0.63 -19.15 8.26
N GLY A 196 -0.18 -18.36 7.56
CA GLY A 196 -1.33 -17.66 8.11
C GLY A 196 -1.00 -16.42 8.92
N LYS A 197 -2.03 -15.60 9.14
CA LYS A 197 -1.92 -14.30 9.84
C LYS A 197 -1.37 -14.44 11.26
N GLN A 198 -1.65 -15.57 11.94
CA GLN A 198 -1.18 -15.75 13.33
C GLN A 198 0.34 -15.88 13.43
N GLU A 199 0.98 -16.63 12.53
CA GLU A 199 2.45 -16.75 12.53
C GLU A 199 3.09 -15.42 12.14
N PHE A 200 2.52 -14.71 11.16
CA PHE A 200 2.98 -13.38 10.76
C PHE A 200 2.92 -12.39 11.93
N LEU A 201 1.81 -12.34 12.69
CA LEU A 201 1.69 -11.52 13.89
C LEU A 201 2.69 -11.92 14.97
N ARG A 202 2.85 -13.22 15.24
CA ARG A 202 3.85 -13.69 16.21
C ARG A 202 5.28 -13.30 15.83
N TYR A 203 5.57 -13.32 14.53
CA TYR A 203 6.87 -12.90 14.02
C TYR A 203 7.11 -11.41 14.25
N PHE A 204 6.11 -10.58 13.95
CA PHE A 204 6.14 -9.15 14.22
C PHE A 204 6.38 -8.84 15.71
N PHE A 205 5.62 -9.44 16.62
CA PHE A 205 5.73 -9.17 18.07
C PHE A 205 6.98 -9.77 18.74
N LYS A 206 7.79 -10.54 18.03
CA LYS A 206 9.08 -11.04 18.53
C LYS A 206 10.27 -10.17 18.13
N ARG A 207 10.08 -9.22 17.25
CA ARG A 207 11.10 -8.27 16.76
C ARG A 207 11.06 -6.98 17.57
#